data_f4a28471daad5251ab4a6239570fdc6c
#
_entry.id   f4a28471daad5251ab4a6239570fdc6c
#
_cell.length_a   1.000
_cell.length_b   1.000
_cell.length_c   1.000
_cell.angle_alpha   90.00
_cell.angle_beta   90.00
_cell.angle_gamma   90.00
#
_symmetry.space_group_name_H-M   'P 1'
#
loop_
_entity.id
_entity.type
_entity.pdbx_description
1 polymer ?
#
loop_
_entity_poly.entity_id
_entity_poly.type
_entity_poly.pdbx_seq_one_letter_code
_entity_poly.pdbx_strand_id
1 'polypeptide(L)'
;MAAPLTLAELSEAAARISDIYAGKYAIERDDDWFLLKLQEELGELAQAHLKLSGRGRGEVPEQSRADEAADVLCMLLLYCRRFGIDPETAVRSKWLSWLEPA
;
A
#
# COMPACT_ATOMS: atom_id res chain seq x y z
N MET A 1 8.61 -21.08 -6.50
CA MET A 1 8.72 -19.61 -6.40
C MET A 1 7.87 -18.96 -7.47
N ALA A 2 7.08 -17.99 -7.08
CA ALA A 2 6.22 -17.29 -8.04
C ALA A 2 7.08 -16.40 -8.95
N ALA A 3 6.63 -16.22 -10.20
CA ALA A 3 7.26 -15.29 -11.12
C ALA A 3 7.12 -13.85 -10.59
N PRO A 4 8.10 -12.98 -10.88
CA PRO A 4 7.99 -11.58 -10.49
C PRO A 4 6.76 -10.92 -11.12
N LEU A 5 6.14 -10.01 -10.37
CA LEU A 5 5.00 -9.24 -10.81
C LEU A 5 5.42 -7.81 -11.11
N THR A 6 4.82 -7.23 -12.13
CA THR A 6 4.97 -5.80 -12.39
C THR A 6 4.13 -5.01 -11.41
N LEU A 7 4.43 -3.73 -11.27
CA LEU A 7 3.63 -2.84 -10.44
C LEU A 7 2.17 -2.79 -10.91
N ALA A 8 1.97 -2.80 -12.24
CA ALA A 8 0.62 -2.84 -12.81
C ALA A 8 -0.14 -4.11 -12.42
N GLU A 9 0.54 -5.26 -12.44
CA GLU A 9 -0.08 -6.53 -12.04
C GLU A 9 -0.42 -6.56 -10.56
N LEU A 10 0.45 -6.01 -9.71
CA LEU A 10 0.16 -5.87 -8.28
C LEU A 10 -1.05 -4.96 -8.05
N SER A 11 -1.11 -3.84 -8.76
CA SER A 11 -2.23 -2.90 -8.67
C SER A 11 -3.55 -3.58 -9.06
N GLU A 12 -3.55 -4.36 -10.12
CA GLU A 12 -4.75 -5.07 -10.57
C GLU A 12 -5.19 -6.12 -9.56
N ALA A 13 -4.26 -6.88 -9.03
CA ALA A 13 -4.55 -7.88 -8.00
C ALA A 13 -5.11 -7.22 -6.73
N ALA A 14 -4.53 -6.12 -6.29
CA ALA A 14 -5.01 -5.37 -5.13
C ALA A 14 -6.45 -4.87 -5.35
N ALA A 15 -6.75 -4.38 -6.55
CA ALA A 15 -8.11 -3.91 -6.89
C ALA A 15 -9.13 -5.06 -6.81
N ARG A 16 -8.78 -6.23 -7.30
CA ARG A 16 -9.67 -7.40 -7.24
C ARG A 16 -9.93 -7.81 -5.80
N ILE A 17 -8.91 -7.84 -4.97
CA ILE A 17 -9.06 -8.19 -3.55
C ILE A 17 -9.91 -7.15 -2.83
N SER A 18 -9.68 -5.87 -3.09
CA SER A 18 -10.46 -4.80 -2.49
C SER A 18 -11.94 -4.88 -2.87
N ASP A 19 -12.23 -5.21 -4.14
CA ASP A 19 -13.62 -5.39 -4.59
C ASP A 19 -14.30 -6.55 -3.88
N ILE A 20 -13.59 -7.66 -3.69
CA ILE A 20 -14.11 -8.81 -2.94
C ILE A 20 -14.44 -8.42 -1.50
N TYR A 21 -13.54 -7.72 -0.82
CA TYR A 21 -13.77 -7.28 0.56
C TYR A 21 -14.92 -6.30 0.66
N ALA A 22 -14.98 -5.32 -0.25
CA ALA A 22 -16.05 -4.34 -0.25
C ALA A 22 -17.41 -4.98 -0.43
N GLY A 23 -17.50 -5.98 -1.32
CA GLY A 23 -18.74 -6.73 -1.51
C GLY A 23 -19.12 -7.59 -0.30
N LYS A 24 -18.11 -8.26 0.30
CA LYS A 24 -18.34 -9.16 1.43
C LYS A 24 -18.78 -8.43 2.69
N TYR A 25 -18.23 -7.23 2.94
CA TYR A 25 -18.48 -6.48 4.17
C TYR A 25 -19.32 -5.22 3.95
N ALA A 26 -19.90 -5.06 2.76
CA ALA A 26 -20.73 -3.90 2.40
C ALA A 26 -20.04 -2.57 2.69
N ILE A 27 -18.76 -2.45 2.29
CA ILE A 27 -17.96 -1.26 2.53
C ILE A 27 -18.20 -0.25 1.40
N GLU A 28 -18.58 0.98 1.75
CA GLU A 28 -18.63 2.08 0.80
C GLU A 28 -17.25 2.72 0.70
N ARG A 29 -16.73 2.81 -0.53
CA ARG A 29 -15.39 3.32 -0.79
C ARG A 29 -15.50 4.60 -1.61
N ASP A 30 -15.69 5.72 -0.91
CA ASP A 30 -15.63 7.03 -1.54
C ASP A 30 -14.17 7.51 -1.68
N ASP A 31 -13.98 8.70 -2.22
CA ASP A 31 -12.63 9.24 -2.43
C ASP A 31 -11.83 9.36 -1.13
N ASP A 32 -12.47 9.84 -0.09
CA ASP A 32 -11.81 10.01 1.21
C ASP A 32 -11.47 8.67 1.86
N TRP A 33 -12.27 7.64 1.63
CA TRP A 33 -12.02 6.32 2.19
C TRP A 33 -10.64 5.78 1.80
N PHE A 34 -10.27 5.92 0.53
CA PHE A 34 -8.98 5.42 0.05
C PHE A 34 -7.80 6.13 0.74
N LEU A 35 -7.90 7.44 0.92
CA LEU A 35 -6.84 8.21 1.58
C LEU A 35 -6.77 7.89 3.07
N LEU A 36 -7.91 7.87 3.75
CA LEU A 36 -7.96 7.61 5.19
C LEU A 36 -7.53 6.18 5.51
N LYS A 37 -7.89 5.23 4.65
CA LYS A 37 -7.47 3.84 4.84
C LYS A 37 -5.97 3.68 4.67
N LEU A 38 -5.38 4.37 3.70
CA LEU A 38 -3.93 4.40 3.53
C LEU A 38 -3.24 4.94 4.78
N GLN A 39 -3.77 6.01 5.37
CA GLN A 39 -3.20 6.59 6.58
C GLN A 39 -3.34 5.64 7.78
N GLU A 40 -4.46 4.95 7.89
CA GLU A 40 -4.66 3.93 8.93
C GLU A 40 -3.61 2.83 8.83
N GLU A 41 -3.38 2.30 7.64
CA GLU A 41 -2.38 1.25 7.43
C GLU A 41 -0.96 1.74 7.72
N LEU A 42 -0.66 2.99 7.38
CA LEU A 42 0.63 3.58 7.72
C LEU A 42 0.83 3.66 9.23
N GLY A 43 -0.23 3.99 9.97
CA GLY A 43 -0.20 3.98 11.43
C GLY A 43 0.05 2.59 12.00
N GLU A 44 -0.53 1.55 11.40
CA GLU A 44 -0.29 0.16 11.82
C GLU A 44 1.16 -0.26 11.55
N LEU A 45 1.73 0.17 10.44
CA LEU A 45 3.15 -0.07 10.17
C LEU A 45 4.03 0.61 11.23
N ALA A 46 3.70 1.85 11.61
CA ALA A 46 4.43 2.56 12.66
C ALA A 46 4.34 1.82 14.00
N GLN A 47 3.16 1.27 14.35
CA GLN A 47 3.00 0.50 15.57
C GLN A 47 3.85 -0.78 15.55
N ALA A 48 3.83 -1.51 14.43
CA ALA A 48 4.64 -2.72 14.29
C ALA A 48 6.12 -2.40 14.43
N HIS A 49 6.57 -1.32 13.79
CA HIS A 49 7.94 -0.86 13.87
C HIS A 49 8.35 -0.54 15.31
N LEU A 50 7.52 0.19 16.05
CA LEU A 50 7.81 0.56 17.43
C LEU A 50 7.88 -0.66 18.34
N LYS A 51 6.96 -1.61 18.17
CA LYS A 51 6.97 -2.85 18.97
C LYS A 51 8.22 -3.68 18.71
N LEU A 52 8.58 -3.83 17.42
CA LEU A 52 9.75 -4.61 17.05
C LEU A 52 11.07 -3.94 17.45
N SER A 53 11.08 -2.63 17.58
CA SER A 53 12.26 -1.88 18.02
C SER A 53 12.30 -1.71 19.56
N GLY A 54 11.35 -2.29 20.29
CA GLY A 54 11.29 -2.22 21.76
C GLY A 54 10.76 -0.91 22.30
N ARG A 55 10.14 -0.09 21.47
CA ARG A 55 9.64 1.23 21.88
C ARG A 55 8.12 1.29 21.99
N GLY A 56 7.42 0.23 21.62
CA GLY A 56 5.98 0.13 21.73
C GLY A 56 5.58 -0.90 22.78
N ARG A 57 4.32 -0.85 23.22
CA ARG A 57 3.77 -1.82 24.15
C ARG A 57 3.39 -3.10 23.41
N GLY A 58 3.66 -4.24 24.02
CA GLY A 58 3.30 -5.54 23.50
C GLY A 58 4.31 -6.07 22.48
N GLU A 59 4.05 -7.27 22.03
CA GLU A 59 4.91 -7.97 21.10
C GLU A 59 4.15 -8.35 19.85
N VAL A 60 4.84 -8.37 18.73
CA VAL A 60 4.30 -8.83 17.45
C VAL A 60 5.35 -9.70 16.77
N PRO A 61 4.95 -10.65 15.88
CA PRO A 61 5.91 -11.41 15.09
C PRO A 61 6.76 -10.48 14.23
N GLU A 62 7.98 -10.90 13.95
CA GLU A 62 8.89 -10.12 13.10
C GLU A 62 8.32 -9.89 11.70
N GLN A 63 7.50 -10.82 11.22
CA GLN A 63 6.81 -10.71 9.93
C GLN A 63 5.85 -9.50 9.86
N SER A 64 5.43 -8.96 10.99
CA SER A 64 4.46 -7.85 11.04
C SER A 64 4.93 -6.62 10.27
N ARG A 65 6.23 -6.33 10.30
CA ARG A 65 6.77 -5.19 9.55
C ARG A 65 6.54 -5.35 8.05
N ALA A 66 6.77 -6.54 7.53
CA ALA A 66 6.54 -6.83 6.11
C ALA A 66 5.05 -6.84 5.77
N ASP A 67 4.23 -7.43 6.64
CA ASP A 67 2.79 -7.50 6.42
C ASP A 67 2.17 -6.10 6.37
N GLU A 68 2.53 -5.24 7.32
CA GLU A 68 2.00 -3.88 7.36
C GLU A 68 2.55 -3.03 6.20
N ALA A 69 3.80 -3.25 5.79
CA ALA A 69 4.34 -2.58 4.61
C ALA A 69 3.57 -2.98 3.35
N ALA A 70 3.19 -4.26 3.24
CA ALA A 70 2.37 -4.74 2.12
C ALA A 70 1.01 -4.06 2.10
N ASP A 71 0.37 -3.89 3.26
CA ASP A 71 -0.92 -3.20 3.35
C ASP A 71 -0.81 -1.74 2.90
N VAL A 72 0.25 -1.05 3.31
CA VAL A 72 0.49 0.33 2.91
C VAL A 72 0.66 0.42 1.38
N LEU A 73 1.47 -0.46 0.81
CA LEU A 73 1.70 -0.45 -0.64
C LEU A 73 0.40 -0.71 -1.40
N CYS A 74 -0.36 -1.72 -0.99
CA CYS A 74 -1.61 -2.06 -1.66
C CYS A 74 -2.63 -0.92 -1.56
N MET A 75 -2.76 -0.28 -0.40
CA MET A 75 -3.67 0.86 -0.27
C MET A 75 -3.22 2.06 -1.10
N LEU A 76 -1.92 2.28 -1.22
CA LEU A 76 -1.41 3.34 -2.09
C LEU A 76 -1.73 3.04 -3.55
N LEU A 77 -1.57 1.80 -3.99
CA LEU A 77 -1.93 1.40 -5.36
C LEU A 77 -3.42 1.59 -5.62
N LEU A 78 -4.27 1.26 -4.65
CA LEU A 78 -5.72 1.48 -4.75
C LEU A 78 -6.06 2.96 -4.85
N TYR A 79 -5.41 3.80 -4.05
CA TYR A 79 -5.57 5.25 -4.14
C TYR A 79 -5.23 5.75 -5.54
N CYS A 80 -4.10 5.32 -6.08
CA CYS A 80 -3.68 5.70 -7.42
C CYS A 80 -4.73 5.30 -8.47
N ARG A 81 -5.24 4.07 -8.39
CA ARG A 81 -6.28 3.61 -9.32
C ARG A 81 -7.53 4.44 -9.23
N ARG A 82 -7.95 4.81 -8.02
CA ARG A 82 -9.16 5.63 -7.82
C ARG A 82 -9.06 6.96 -8.54
N PHE A 83 -7.88 7.57 -8.56
CA PHE A 83 -7.67 8.89 -9.13
C PHE A 83 -7.01 8.87 -10.50
N GLY A 84 -6.92 7.70 -11.14
CA GLY A 84 -6.34 7.60 -12.48
C GLY A 84 -4.85 7.89 -12.54
N ILE A 85 -4.14 7.68 -11.45
CA ILE A 85 -2.69 7.87 -11.38
C ILE A 85 -2.00 6.57 -11.75
N ASP A 86 -1.11 6.60 -12.75
CA ASP A 86 -0.21 5.50 -13.03
C ASP A 86 1.04 5.67 -12.16
N PRO A 87 1.26 4.79 -11.17
CA PRO A 87 2.39 4.95 -10.25
C PRO A 87 3.74 4.95 -10.94
N GLU A 88 3.93 4.11 -11.95
CA GLU A 88 5.20 4.05 -12.69
C GLU A 88 5.47 5.37 -13.37
N THR A 89 4.49 5.93 -14.09
CA THR A 89 4.61 7.21 -14.77
C THR A 89 4.93 8.33 -13.77
N ALA A 90 4.24 8.35 -12.64
CA ALA A 90 4.45 9.36 -11.61
C ALA A 90 5.87 9.28 -11.03
N VAL A 91 6.37 8.07 -10.78
CA VAL A 91 7.72 7.86 -10.27
C VAL A 91 8.76 8.28 -11.31
N ARG A 92 8.56 7.90 -12.58
CA ARG A 92 9.47 8.30 -13.66
C ARG A 92 9.58 9.82 -13.76
N SER A 93 8.43 10.47 -13.73
CA SER A 93 8.39 11.94 -13.89
C SER A 93 9.04 12.66 -12.70
N LYS A 94 8.76 12.23 -11.49
CA LYS A 94 9.18 12.96 -10.29
C LYS A 94 10.55 12.53 -9.78
N TRP A 95 10.89 11.25 -9.89
CA TRP A 95 12.10 10.70 -9.27
C TRP A 95 13.17 10.27 -10.25
N LEU A 96 12.80 9.51 -11.30
CA LEU A 96 13.81 8.90 -12.16
C LEU A 96 14.52 9.90 -13.04
N SER A 97 13.94 11.08 -13.26
CA SER A 97 14.61 12.16 -13.99
C SER A 97 15.93 12.60 -13.31
N TRP A 98 16.03 12.40 -11.98
CA TRP A 98 17.27 12.72 -11.25
C TRP A 98 18.43 11.79 -11.59
N LEU A 99 18.16 10.64 -12.21
CA LEU A 99 19.18 9.69 -12.64
C LEU A 99 19.71 10.02 -14.04
N GLU A 100 19.08 10.94 -14.75
CA GLU A 100 19.52 11.32 -16.10
C GLU A 100 20.68 12.30 -16.03
N PRO A 101 21.65 12.21 -16.96
CA PRO A 101 22.75 13.17 -17.02
C PRO A 101 22.23 14.58 -17.28
N ALA A 102 22.87 15.56 -16.65
CA ALA A 102 22.53 16.98 -16.85
C ALA A 102 22.83 17.42 -18.29
#